data_adf4d4cf17acfd6704b511181e80c1bf
#
_entry.id   adf4d4cf17acfd6704b511181e80c1bf
#
_cell.length_a   1.000
_cell.length_b   1.000
_cell.length_c   1.000
_cell.angle_alpha   90.00
_cell.angle_beta   90.00
_cell.angle_gamma   90.00
#
_symmetry.space_group_name_H-M   'P 1'
#
loop_
_entity.id
_entity.type
_entity.pdbx_description
1 polymer ?
#
loop_
_entity_poly.entity_id
_entity_poly.type
_entity_poly.pdbx_seq_one_letter_code
_entity_poly.pdbx_strand_id
1 'polypeptide(L)'
;YTYATLQTDPNIREFWGKSLDMMWSGLFNAPGGLGGAIWGYVDETFSLPEPKFGTSFWKEFARTAKPLDYQGNCVGYGEWGIVDVWRRQKPEFWSTKKAYSPVRLLVEDNLSFTTGQELMLTIHNRFDHTNLNEIHATYTYRGVTKSLELQPVAPHTKGMIVIPAEQWENGETLQVEFFTAANELIDVYRFVLGTEKIIYPSLLAGQNLSVTDEGDKVIVHGNGFEIPFDKETGLIVNATVGGEVIIEKGPFLNLYVNLNHLTGAEVRKTANHFATSDIDWKKKSFDYSQQKDGVC
;
A
#
# COMPACT_ATOMS: atom_id res chain seq x y z
N TYR A 1 -2.34 13.33 9.13
CA TYR A 1 -3.34 12.31 9.47
C TYR A 1 -3.05 11.68 10.83
N THR A 2 -4.06 11.07 11.45
CA THR A 2 -3.95 10.43 12.77
C THR A 2 -3.92 8.90 12.63
N TYR A 3 -3.56 8.19 13.68
CA TYR A 3 -3.68 6.71 13.71
C TYR A 3 -5.11 6.25 13.44
N ALA A 4 -6.10 6.94 13.97
CA ALA A 4 -7.51 6.62 13.68
C ALA A 4 -7.80 6.71 12.17
N THR A 5 -7.25 7.70 11.49
CA THR A 5 -7.37 7.84 10.03
C THR A 5 -6.70 6.67 9.29
N LEU A 6 -5.53 6.25 9.74
CA LEU A 6 -4.82 5.12 9.14
C LEU A 6 -5.55 3.78 9.31
N GLN A 7 -6.29 3.63 10.41
CA GLN A 7 -7.09 2.42 10.65
C GLN A 7 -8.35 2.38 9.79
N THR A 8 -8.92 3.55 9.47
CA THR A 8 -10.16 3.66 8.72
C THR A 8 -9.97 3.84 7.22
N ASP A 9 -8.81 4.39 6.81
CA ASP A 9 -8.45 4.59 5.42
C ASP A 9 -7.01 4.15 5.17
N PRO A 10 -6.79 2.88 4.81
CA PRO A 10 -5.46 2.35 4.55
C PRO A 10 -4.77 3.01 3.34
N ASN A 11 -5.52 3.64 2.44
CA ASN A 11 -4.98 4.28 1.23
C ASN A 11 -4.38 5.66 1.49
N ILE A 12 -4.56 6.23 2.68
CA ILE A 12 -4.07 7.59 2.95
C ILE A 12 -2.54 7.70 2.83
N ARG A 13 -1.83 6.63 3.17
CA ARG A 13 -0.36 6.59 3.02
C ARG A 13 0.05 6.51 1.56
N GLU A 14 -0.67 5.77 0.75
CA GLU A 14 -0.47 5.73 -0.69
C GLU A 14 -0.76 7.09 -1.34
N PHE A 15 -1.85 7.74 -0.96
CA PHE A 15 -2.18 9.09 -1.40
C PHE A 15 -1.05 10.07 -1.06
N TRP A 16 -0.50 10.01 0.16
CA TRP A 16 0.61 10.87 0.57
C TRP A 16 1.83 10.68 -0.34
N GLY A 17 2.22 9.43 -0.59
CA GLY A 17 3.34 9.09 -1.47
C GLY A 17 3.14 9.56 -2.91
N LYS A 18 1.97 9.34 -3.49
CA LYS A 18 1.61 9.80 -4.84
C LYS A 18 1.59 11.33 -4.94
N SER A 19 1.07 12.01 -3.91
CA SER A 19 1.04 13.47 -3.85
C SER A 19 2.45 14.05 -3.79
N LEU A 20 3.35 13.47 -3.00
CA LEU A 20 4.74 13.89 -2.93
C LEU A 20 5.43 13.70 -4.28
N ASP A 21 5.24 12.57 -4.93
CA ASP A 21 5.83 12.28 -6.24
C ASP A 21 5.38 13.27 -7.31
N MET A 22 4.09 13.58 -7.31
CA MET A 22 3.51 14.56 -8.22
C MET A 22 4.07 15.98 -7.97
N MET A 23 4.09 16.41 -6.70
CA MET A 23 4.63 17.73 -6.33
C MET A 23 6.12 17.84 -6.65
N TRP A 24 6.90 16.81 -6.32
CA TRP A 24 8.33 16.78 -6.62
C TRP A 24 8.60 16.81 -8.12
N SER A 25 7.85 16.04 -8.90
CA SER A 25 7.96 16.06 -10.36
C SER A 25 7.66 17.44 -10.94
N GLY A 26 6.66 18.15 -10.39
CA GLY A 26 6.35 19.53 -10.77
C GLY A 26 7.50 20.50 -10.44
N LEU A 27 8.03 20.43 -9.22
CA LEU A 27 9.14 21.27 -8.77
C LEU A 27 10.43 21.02 -9.56
N PHE A 28 10.77 19.74 -9.78
CA PHE A 28 11.96 19.35 -10.52
C PHE A 28 11.96 19.85 -11.98
N ASN A 29 10.79 19.83 -12.62
CA ASN A 29 10.65 20.27 -14.01
C ASN A 29 10.38 21.78 -14.15
N ALA A 30 10.17 22.52 -13.05
CA ALA A 30 9.88 23.94 -13.10
C ALA A 30 11.15 24.78 -13.31
N PRO A 31 11.21 25.68 -14.30
CA PRO A 31 12.31 26.62 -14.43
C PRO A 31 12.46 27.46 -13.15
N GLY A 32 13.64 27.45 -12.55
CA GLY A 32 13.92 28.17 -11.31
C GLY A 32 13.40 27.52 -10.05
N GLY A 33 12.91 26.29 -10.11
CA GLY A 33 12.58 25.49 -8.94
C GLY A 33 13.85 25.15 -8.14
N LEU A 34 13.89 25.54 -6.85
CA LEU A 34 15.04 25.30 -5.99
C LEU A 34 14.90 24.02 -5.15
N GLY A 35 13.79 23.30 -5.31
CA GLY A 35 13.48 22.12 -4.50
C GLY A 35 12.51 22.42 -3.36
N GLY A 36 12.47 21.54 -2.36
CA GLY A 36 11.58 21.61 -1.22
C GLY A 36 12.11 20.80 -0.05
N ALA A 37 11.48 20.95 1.10
CA ALA A 37 11.78 20.18 2.29
C ALA A 37 10.52 19.53 2.83
N ILE A 38 10.65 18.27 3.24
CA ILE A 38 9.58 17.55 3.93
C ILE A 38 9.62 17.94 5.41
N TRP A 39 8.47 18.26 5.97
CA TRP A 39 8.29 18.42 7.39
C TRP A 39 7.64 17.14 7.95
N GLY A 40 8.36 16.22 8.61
CA GLY A 40 9.78 16.33 8.89
C GLY A 40 10.47 14.97 8.69
N TYR A 41 11.75 14.86 9.07
CA TYR A 41 12.48 13.59 8.97
C TYR A 41 12.05 12.61 10.06
N VAL A 42 11.95 13.07 11.30
CA VAL A 42 11.64 12.27 12.49
C VAL A 42 10.35 12.73 13.13
N ASP A 43 9.55 11.78 13.63
CA ASP A 43 8.42 12.11 14.49
C ASP A 43 8.87 12.91 15.72
N GLU A 44 8.14 13.96 16.03
CA GLU A 44 8.43 14.75 17.22
C GLU A 44 7.81 14.13 18.45
N THR A 45 8.64 13.87 19.45
CA THR A 45 8.24 13.32 20.73
C THR A 45 8.99 14.03 21.86
N PHE A 46 8.26 14.44 22.87
CA PHE A 46 8.84 15.03 24.08
C PHE A 46 8.89 14.00 25.18
N SER A 47 10.07 13.80 25.76
CA SER A 47 10.19 13.04 27.00
C SER A 47 9.83 13.96 28.17
N LEU A 48 8.88 13.54 28.97
CA LEU A 48 8.44 14.26 30.17
C LEU A 48 9.07 13.62 31.39
N PRO A 49 9.91 14.36 32.13
CA PRO A 49 10.66 13.78 33.26
C PRO A 49 9.81 13.40 34.48
N GLU A 50 8.55 13.77 34.54
CA GLU A 50 7.52 13.38 35.51
C GLU A 50 6.24 14.19 35.22
N PRO A 51 5.05 13.83 35.74
CA PRO A 51 3.77 14.45 35.36
C PRO A 51 3.59 15.91 35.83
N LYS A 52 4.64 16.69 35.85
CA LYS A 52 4.57 18.13 36.05
C LYS A 52 4.37 18.85 34.73
N PHE A 53 3.17 18.71 34.18
CA PHE A 53 2.78 19.47 33.00
C PHE A 53 2.69 20.94 33.35
N GLY A 54 3.62 21.74 32.87
CA GLY A 54 3.77 23.14 33.25
C GLY A 54 2.66 24.06 32.72
N THR A 55 1.87 23.62 31.73
CA THR A 55 0.78 24.40 31.13
C THR A 55 -0.51 23.61 31.06
N SER A 56 -1.65 24.29 31.06
CA SER A 56 -2.96 23.67 30.90
C SER A 56 -3.11 22.93 29.57
N PHE A 57 -2.47 23.41 28.50
CA PHE A 57 -2.43 22.76 27.20
C PHE A 57 -1.79 21.38 27.27
N TRP A 58 -0.61 21.26 27.88
CA TRP A 58 0.10 19.99 28.00
C TRP A 58 -0.61 19.02 28.94
N LYS A 59 -1.28 19.52 29.97
CA LYS A 59 -2.13 18.71 30.86
C LYS A 59 -3.30 18.08 30.07
N GLU A 60 -3.98 18.87 29.28
CA GLU A 60 -5.11 18.42 28.48
C GLU A 60 -4.64 17.45 27.36
N PHE A 61 -3.57 17.81 26.68
CA PHE A 61 -2.98 16.95 25.66
C PHE A 61 -2.55 15.59 26.23
N ALA A 62 -1.83 15.57 27.34
CA ALA A 62 -1.41 14.33 27.98
C ALA A 62 -2.58 13.49 28.54
N ARG A 63 -3.68 14.14 28.90
CA ARG A 63 -4.89 13.46 29.34
C ARG A 63 -5.65 12.79 28.18
N THR A 64 -5.63 13.40 27.01
CA THR A 64 -6.41 12.98 25.84
C THR A 64 -5.58 12.18 24.84
N ALA A 65 -4.28 12.42 24.77
CA ALA A 65 -3.38 11.61 23.94
C ALA A 65 -3.28 10.21 24.52
N LYS A 66 -3.72 9.24 23.78
CA LYS A 66 -3.36 7.84 24.10
C LYS A 66 -1.84 7.77 24.02
N PRO A 67 -1.17 7.19 25.04
CA PRO A 67 0.26 6.93 24.90
C PRO A 67 0.40 6.08 23.62
N LEU A 68 1.04 6.66 22.63
CA LEU A 68 1.63 5.88 21.55
C LEU A 68 2.44 4.79 22.24
N ASP A 69 2.63 3.63 21.63
CA ASP A 69 3.37 2.49 22.20
C ASP A 69 4.82 2.81 22.62
N TYR A 70 5.04 4.00 23.13
CA TYR A 70 6.28 4.49 23.69
C TYR A 70 6.35 4.04 25.14
N GLN A 71 7.33 3.21 25.42
CA GLN A 71 7.61 2.89 26.82
C GLN A 71 8.25 4.11 27.50
N GLY A 72 7.57 4.63 28.51
CA GLY A 72 8.03 5.74 29.32
C GLY A 72 7.13 6.99 29.26
N ASN A 73 7.53 8.02 29.96
CA ASN A 73 6.81 9.30 30.05
C ASN A 73 7.08 10.17 28.79
N CYS A 74 6.63 9.70 27.64
CA CYS A 74 6.77 10.42 26.38
C CYS A 74 5.40 10.91 25.90
N VAL A 75 5.38 12.10 25.35
CA VAL A 75 4.22 12.66 24.65
C VAL A 75 4.58 12.82 23.17
N GLY A 76 3.85 12.13 22.31
CA GLY A 76 3.93 12.37 20.87
C GLY A 76 3.32 13.74 20.56
N TYR A 77 4.11 14.63 19.98
CA TYR A 77 3.66 15.95 19.55
C TYR A 77 3.23 15.94 18.08
N GLY A 78 3.96 15.23 17.22
CA GLY A 78 3.65 15.14 15.81
C GLY A 78 4.24 13.87 15.16
N GLU A 79 3.37 13.12 14.51
CA GLU A 79 3.72 11.89 13.79
C GLU A 79 3.96 12.15 12.31
N TRP A 80 4.48 13.31 11.97
CA TRP A 80 4.71 13.77 10.60
C TRP A 80 6.08 13.41 10.02
N GLY A 81 6.92 12.73 10.81
CA GLY A 81 8.21 12.23 10.33
C GLY A 81 8.06 11.12 9.31
N ILE A 82 9.05 10.98 8.43
CA ILE A 82 9.16 9.81 7.54
C ILE A 82 9.78 8.61 8.25
N VAL A 83 10.41 8.83 9.39
CA VAL A 83 10.82 7.82 10.36
C VAL A 83 10.23 8.14 11.73
N ASP A 84 10.06 7.10 12.55
CA ASP A 84 9.59 7.30 13.93
C ASP A 84 10.73 7.79 14.85
N VAL A 85 10.41 8.02 16.11
CA VAL A 85 11.40 8.53 17.10
C VAL A 85 12.58 7.59 17.35
N TRP A 86 12.43 6.29 17.08
CA TRP A 86 13.51 5.30 17.16
C TRP A 86 14.23 5.11 15.83
N ARG A 87 13.97 5.94 14.83
CA ARG A 87 14.54 5.87 13.48
C ARG A 87 14.07 4.65 12.67
N ARG A 88 12.96 4.01 13.05
CA ARG A 88 12.35 2.98 12.23
C ARG A 88 11.69 3.63 11.01
N GLN A 89 11.92 3.07 9.86
CA GLN A 89 11.39 3.58 8.60
C GLN A 89 9.87 3.35 8.53
N LYS A 90 9.13 4.41 8.27
CA LYS A 90 7.69 4.37 8.01
C LYS A 90 7.44 4.20 6.50
N PRO A 91 6.22 3.87 6.06
CA PRO A 91 5.90 3.83 4.62
C PRO A 91 6.26 5.12 3.87
N GLU A 92 6.15 6.26 4.53
CA GLU A 92 6.50 7.58 4.00
C GLU A 92 8.01 7.70 3.66
N PHE A 93 8.87 6.99 4.36
CA PHE A 93 10.30 6.92 4.04
C PHE A 93 10.53 6.32 2.65
N TRP A 94 9.86 5.23 2.36
CA TRP A 94 9.98 4.54 1.07
C TRP A 94 9.34 5.35 -0.06
N SER A 95 8.21 5.98 0.20
CA SER A 95 7.56 6.90 -0.75
C SER A 95 8.46 8.11 -1.05
N THR A 96 9.13 8.66 -0.05
CA THR A 96 10.10 9.75 -0.19
C THR A 96 11.30 9.32 -1.03
N LYS A 97 11.88 8.16 -0.70
CA LYS A 97 12.99 7.60 -1.47
C LYS A 97 12.60 7.43 -2.94
N LYS A 98 11.39 6.95 -3.21
CA LYS A 98 10.88 6.77 -4.57
C LYS A 98 10.66 8.09 -5.29
N ALA A 99 10.01 9.07 -4.66
CA ALA A 99 9.73 10.37 -5.24
C ALA A 99 11.03 11.14 -5.60
N TYR A 100 12.03 11.06 -4.71
CA TYR A 100 13.32 11.74 -4.89
C TYR A 100 14.35 10.90 -5.66
N SER A 101 13.97 9.73 -6.16
CA SER A 101 14.89 8.90 -6.94
C SER A 101 15.49 9.69 -8.10
N PRO A 102 16.84 9.72 -8.23
CA PRO A 102 17.49 10.38 -9.34
C PRO A 102 17.38 9.60 -10.65
N VAL A 103 16.88 8.40 -10.61
CA VAL A 103 16.63 7.55 -11.78
C VAL A 103 15.13 7.30 -11.90
N ARG A 104 14.53 7.73 -13.00
CA ARG A 104 13.08 7.63 -13.17
C ARG A 104 12.73 6.89 -14.46
N LEU A 105 12.16 5.70 -14.35
CA LEU A 105 11.53 5.03 -15.49
C LEU A 105 10.17 5.67 -15.77
N LEU A 106 9.95 6.07 -17.02
CA LEU A 106 8.74 6.74 -17.48
C LEU A 106 7.91 5.76 -18.30
N VAL A 107 7.47 4.71 -17.67
CA VAL A 107 6.72 3.60 -18.26
C VAL A 107 5.56 3.24 -17.36
N GLU A 108 4.55 2.59 -17.93
CA GLU A 108 3.42 2.07 -17.19
C GLU A 108 3.80 0.82 -16.39
N ASP A 109 3.03 0.49 -15.37
CA ASP A 109 3.26 -0.70 -14.52
C ASP A 109 3.11 -2.01 -15.31
N ASN A 110 2.31 -1.99 -16.38
CA ASN A 110 2.15 -3.11 -17.30
C ASN A 110 2.91 -2.85 -18.60
N LEU A 111 3.91 -3.69 -18.88
CA LEU A 111 4.75 -3.55 -20.07
C LEU A 111 4.21 -4.40 -21.22
N SER A 112 3.99 -3.77 -22.37
CA SER A 112 3.81 -4.49 -23.63
C SER A 112 5.13 -5.11 -24.08
N PHE A 113 5.09 -6.32 -24.58
CA PHE A 113 6.28 -7.03 -25.03
C PHE A 113 6.01 -7.89 -26.27
N THR A 114 7.10 -8.25 -26.95
CA THR A 114 7.13 -9.33 -27.92
C THR A 114 8.17 -10.34 -27.48
N THR A 115 7.76 -11.61 -27.33
CA THR A 115 8.68 -12.69 -26.90
C THR A 115 9.89 -12.78 -27.84
N GLY A 116 11.10 -12.93 -27.28
CA GLY A 116 12.34 -13.01 -28.03
C GLY A 116 12.84 -11.67 -28.57
N GLN A 117 12.23 -10.53 -28.19
CA GLN A 117 12.69 -9.19 -28.54
C GLN A 117 13.14 -8.40 -27.31
N GLU A 118 13.96 -7.41 -27.54
CA GLU A 118 14.40 -6.46 -26.50
C GLU A 118 13.24 -5.61 -26.00
N LEU A 119 13.31 -5.20 -24.72
CA LEU A 119 12.39 -4.22 -24.14
C LEU A 119 13.10 -2.87 -24.06
N MET A 120 12.47 -1.85 -24.60
CA MET A 120 12.95 -0.47 -24.54
C MET A 120 12.14 0.32 -23.52
N LEU A 121 12.80 0.82 -22.46
CA LEU A 121 12.16 1.58 -21.39
C LEU A 121 12.69 3.02 -21.40
N THR A 122 11.76 3.98 -21.41
CA THR A 122 12.13 5.39 -21.32
C THR A 122 12.60 5.70 -19.89
N ILE A 123 13.75 6.35 -19.80
CA ILE A 123 14.36 6.75 -18.51
C ILE A 123 14.59 8.26 -18.49
N HIS A 124 14.40 8.88 -17.34
CA HIS A 124 14.81 10.24 -17.04
C HIS A 124 15.94 10.22 -16.02
N ASN A 125 17.11 10.65 -16.43
CA ASN A 125 18.24 10.87 -15.55
C ASN A 125 18.03 12.19 -14.81
N ARG A 126 17.71 12.13 -13.53
CA ARG A 126 17.49 13.28 -12.64
C ARG A 126 18.70 13.60 -11.76
N PHE A 127 19.83 12.95 -11.95
CA PHE A 127 21.09 13.38 -11.33
C PHE A 127 21.48 14.77 -11.81
N ASP A 128 22.15 15.53 -10.95
CA ASP A 128 22.68 16.85 -11.31
C ASP A 128 24.04 16.77 -12.04
N HIS A 129 24.85 15.76 -11.70
CA HIS A 129 26.23 15.67 -12.18
C HIS A 129 26.65 14.29 -12.70
N THR A 130 25.82 13.25 -12.51
CA THR A 130 26.16 11.87 -12.84
C THR A 130 25.49 11.46 -14.14
N ASN A 131 26.26 11.00 -15.10
CA ASN A 131 25.73 10.39 -16.31
C ASN A 131 25.20 8.99 -16.00
N LEU A 132 24.18 8.52 -16.71
CA LEU A 132 23.52 7.25 -16.38
C LEU A 132 24.47 6.05 -16.49
N ASN A 133 25.43 6.06 -17.41
CA ASN A 133 26.41 4.99 -17.57
C ASN A 133 27.52 4.97 -16.49
N GLU A 134 27.49 5.90 -15.53
CA GLU A 134 28.38 5.92 -14.37
C GLU A 134 27.81 5.14 -13.18
N ILE A 135 26.57 4.66 -13.28
CA ILE A 135 25.91 3.83 -12.29
C ILE A 135 25.76 2.39 -12.80
N HIS A 136 25.38 1.46 -11.93
CA HIS A 136 25.13 0.07 -12.29
C HIS A 136 23.64 -0.24 -12.32
N ALA A 137 23.26 -1.18 -13.18
CA ALA A 137 21.90 -1.70 -13.19
C ALA A 137 21.88 -3.21 -13.38
N THR A 138 20.84 -3.82 -12.85
CA THR A 138 20.52 -5.22 -13.08
C THR A 138 19.06 -5.36 -13.44
N TYR A 139 18.72 -6.46 -14.10
CA TYR A 139 17.33 -6.87 -14.25
C TYR A 139 17.17 -8.33 -13.80
N THR A 140 16.02 -8.61 -13.22
CA THR A 140 15.65 -9.96 -12.78
C THR A 140 14.37 -10.39 -13.50
N TYR A 141 14.47 -11.51 -14.18
CA TYR A 141 13.35 -12.15 -14.85
C TYR A 141 13.33 -13.64 -14.49
N ARG A 142 12.17 -14.16 -14.05
CA ARG A 142 11.99 -15.56 -13.63
C ARG A 142 13.04 -16.05 -12.63
N GLY A 143 13.40 -15.19 -11.68
CA GLY A 143 14.38 -15.49 -10.63
C GLY A 143 15.83 -15.45 -11.07
N VAL A 144 16.13 -15.13 -12.33
CA VAL A 144 17.49 -14.98 -12.83
C VAL A 144 17.84 -13.51 -12.93
N THR A 145 18.87 -13.08 -12.20
CA THR A 145 19.38 -11.70 -12.24
C THR A 145 20.55 -11.60 -13.20
N LYS A 146 20.51 -10.61 -14.07
CA LYS A 146 21.56 -10.31 -15.06
C LYS A 146 21.95 -8.83 -14.97
N SER A 147 23.21 -8.54 -15.32
CA SER A 147 23.70 -7.17 -15.45
C SER A 147 23.03 -6.48 -16.63
N LEU A 148 22.68 -5.22 -16.46
CA LEU A 148 22.11 -4.37 -17.51
C LEU A 148 23.10 -3.29 -17.89
N GLU A 149 23.51 -3.25 -19.15
CA GLU A 149 24.40 -2.22 -19.66
C GLU A 149 23.61 -0.92 -19.88
N LEU A 150 24.10 0.15 -19.26
CA LEU A 150 23.48 1.48 -19.38
C LEU A 150 24.23 2.32 -20.40
N GLN A 151 23.47 2.88 -21.34
CA GLN A 151 24.01 3.85 -22.29
C GLN A 151 24.12 5.24 -21.66
N PRO A 152 24.97 6.13 -22.17
CA PRO A 152 25.06 7.49 -21.68
C PRO A 152 23.72 8.22 -21.81
N VAL A 153 23.23 8.74 -20.69
CA VAL A 153 22.11 9.69 -20.63
C VAL A 153 22.55 10.82 -19.71
N ALA A 154 22.74 11.99 -20.27
CA ALA A 154 23.25 13.14 -19.53
C ALA A 154 22.31 13.55 -18.38
N PRO A 155 22.83 14.23 -17.33
CA PRO A 155 22.00 14.81 -16.28
C PRO A 155 20.84 15.64 -16.83
N HIS A 156 19.69 15.57 -16.12
CA HIS A 156 18.46 16.28 -16.47
C HIS A 156 17.88 15.94 -17.85
N THR A 157 18.33 14.88 -18.50
CA THR A 157 17.81 14.47 -19.81
C THR A 157 17.09 13.13 -19.78
N LYS A 158 16.27 12.91 -20.78
CA LYS A 158 15.60 11.64 -21.03
C LYS A 158 16.39 10.81 -22.03
N GLY A 159 16.37 9.51 -21.87
CA GLY A 159 16.96 8.55 -22.76
C GLY A 159 16.20 7.23 -22.73
N MET A 160 16.88 6.17 -23.12
CA MET A 160 16.31 4.82 -23.14
C MET A 160 17.29 3.83 -22.53
N ILE A 161 16.76 2.83 -21.83
CA ILE A 161 17.47 1.62 -21.49
C ILE A 161 16.90 0.46 -22.30
N VAL A 162 17.79 -0.45 -22.67
CA VAL A 162 17.45 -1.60 -23.49
C VAL A 162 17.69 -2.85 -22.67
N ILE A 163 16.62 -3.56 -22.31
CA ILE A 163 16.72 -4.85 -21.63
C ILE A 163 16.84 -5.93 -22.72
N PRO A 164 17.89 -6.77 -22.67
CA PRO A 164 18.12 -7.80 -23.67
C PRO A 164 16.94 -8.73 -23.88
N ALA A 165 16.82 -9.25 -25.08
CA ALA A 165 15.77 -10.18 -25.46
C ALA A 165 15.70 -11.42 -24.56
N GLU A 166 14.54 -11.73 -24.08
CA GLU A 166 14.24 -12.94 -23.30
C GLU A 166 13.00 -13.64 -23.89
N GLN A 167 12.74 -14.85 -23.43
CA GLN A 167 11.48 -15.53 -23.71
C GLN A 167 10.40 -14.98 -22.76
N TRP A 168 9.97 -13.75 -23.07
CA TRP A 168 8.97 -13.06 -22.27
C TRP A 168 7.63 -13.80 -22.26
N GLU A 169 7.03 -13.91 -21.09
CA GLU A 169 5.73 -14.54 -20.90
C GLU A 169 4.73 -13.59 -20.23
N ASN A 170 3.48 -13.67 -20.64
CA ASN A 170 2.41 -12.85 -20.08
C ASN A 170 2.16 -13.16 -18.60
N GLY A 171 2.04 -12.12 -17.80
CA GLY A 171 1.81 -12.20 -16.35
C GLY A 171 3.06 -12.44 -15.52
N GLU A 172 4.23 -12.59 -16.14
CA GLU A 172 5.50 -12.67 -15.42
C GLU A 172 5.98 -11.26 -14.99
N THR A 173 6.80 -11.24 -13.95
CA THR A 173 7.34 -9.98 -13.42
C THR A 173 8.77 -9.75 -13.91
N LEU A 174 9.03 -8.53 -14.36
CA LEU A 174 10.35 -8.00 -14.61
C LEU A 174 10.71 -7.01 -13.49
N GLN A 175 11.86 -7.22 -12.82
CA GLN A 175 12.42 -6.27 -11.86
C GLN A 175 13.66 -5.61 -12.45
N VAL A 176 13.78 -4.30 -12.30
CA VAL A 176 14.96 -3.53 -12.70
C VAL A 176 15.45 -2.77 -11.48
N GLU A 177 16.76 -2.89 -11.19
CA GLU A 177 17.40 -2.27 -10.04
C GLU A 177 18.56 -1.40 -10.49
N PHE A 178 18.71 -0.25 -9.84
CA PHE A 178 19.78 0.70 -10.10
C PHE A 178 20.62 0.89 -8.84
N PHE A 179 21.94 0.94 -9.01
CA PHE A 179 22.90 1.03 -7.90
C PHE A 179 23.92 2.12 -8.21
N THR A 180 24.39 2.80 -7.18
CA THR A 180 25.55 3.71 -7.27
C THR A 180 26.81 2.96 -7.69
N ALA A 181 27.86 3.69 -8.09
CA ALA A 181 29.19 3.10 -8.33
C ALA A 181 29.73 2.34 -7.10
N ALA A 182 29.28 2.67 -5.90
CA ALA A 182 29.62 1.97 -4.64
C ALA A 182 28.70 0.78 -4.33
N ASN A 183 27.84 0.37 -5.27
CA ASN A 183 26.83 -0.69 -5.12
C ASN A 183 25.74 -0.42 -4.06
N GLU A 184 25.46 0.83 -3.77
CA GLU A 184 24.32 1.21 -2.95
C GLU A 184 23.03 1.28 -3.79
N LEU A 185 21.95 0.69 -3.31
CA LEU A 185 20.68 0.65 -4.03
C LEU A 185 20.07 2.05 -4.15
N ILE A 186 19.93 2.54 -5.37
CA ILE A 186 19.26 3.77 -5.72
C ILE A 186 17.74 3.55 -5.75
N ASP A 187 17.28 2.65 -6.63
CA ASP A 187 15.86 2.41 -6.84
C ASP A 187 15.57 1.02 -7.42
N VAL A 188 14.31 0.57 -7.24
CA VAL A 188 13.78 -0.68 -7.76
C VAL A 188 12.48 -0.42 -8.49
N TYR A 189 12.34 -0.99 -9.68
CA TYR A 189 11.12 -0.97 -10.48
C TYR A 189 10.66 -2.40 -10.71
N ARG A 190 9.35 -2.62 -10.59
CA ARG A 190 8.72 -3.90 -10.89
C ARG A 190 7.59 -3.67 -11.87
N PHE A 191 7.57 -4.46 -12.92
CA PHE A 191 6.60 -4.39 -13.99
C PHE A 191 5.99 -5.76 -14.23
N VAL A 192 4.72 -5.77 -14.55
CA VAL A 192 4.06 -6.96 -15.05
C VAL A 192 4.16 -6.95 -16.58
N LEU A 193 4.58 -8.08 -17.16
CA LEU A 193 4.62 -8.24 -18.62
C LEU A 193 3.23 -8.58 -19.15
N GLY A 194 2.67 -7.69 -19.94
CA GLY A 194 1.32 -7.81 -20.48
C GLY A 194 0.23 -7.60 -19.43
N THR A 195 -0.56 -8.61 -19.12
CA THR A 195 -1.65 -8.52 -18.15
C THR A 195 -1.32 -9.34 -16.91
N GLU A 196 -1.64 -8.80 -15.74
CA GLU A 196 -1.47 -9.49 -14.48
C GLU A 196 -2.20 -10.84 -14.50
N LYS A 197 -1.48 -11.88 -14.13
CA LYS A 197 -2.05 -13.22 -14.00
C LYS A 197 -2.67 -13.36 -12.62
N ILE A 198 -3.98 -13.25 -12.55
CA ILE A 198 -4.71 -13.53 -11.32
C ILE A 198 -4.64 -15.04 -11.07
N ILE A 199 -3.81 -15.45 -10.13
CA ILE A 199 -3.76 -16.84 -9.68
C ILE A 199 -4.84 -17.01 -8.63
N TYR A 200 -5.97 -17.55 -9.03
CA TYR A 200 -6.92 -18.02 -8.05
C TYR A 200 -6.32 -19.24 -7.34
N PRO A 201 -6.39 -19.30 -6.00
CA PRO A 201 -6.00 -20.51 -5.30
C PRO A 201 -6.80 -21.67 -5.89
N SER A 202 -6.11 -22.72 -6.34
CA SER A 202 -6.79 -23.90 -6.82
C SER A 202 -7.65 -24.45 -5.68
N LEU A 203 -8.95 -24.45 -5.89
CA LEU A 203 -9.85 -25.16 -4.99
C LEU A 203 -9.34 -26.60 -4.97
N LEU A 204 -8.96 -27.08 -3.78
CA LEU A 204 -8.56 -28.47 -3.61
C LEU A 204 -9.75 -29.33 -4.05
N ALA A 205 -9.64 -29.91 -5.23
CA ALA A 205 -10.67 -30.80 -5.76
C ALA A 205 -10.87 -31.96 -4.78
N GLY A 206 -12.10 -32.18 -4.33
CA GLY A 206 -12.46 -33.41 -3.66
C GLY A 206 -12.89 -33.32 -2.20
N GLN A 207 -13.17 -32.17 -1.66
CA GLN A 207 -13.86 -32.10 -0.35
C GLN A 207 -15.36 -31.88 -0.59
N ASN A 208 -16.17 -32.86 -0.25
CA ASN A 208 -17.61 -32.69 -0.29
C ASN A 208 -18.04 -31.63 0.73
N LEU A 209 -18.47 -30.49 0.22
CA LEU A 209 -19.18 -29.53 1.06
C LEU A 209 -20.59 -30.02 1.31
N SER A 210 -21.09 -29.85 2.50
CA SER A 210 -22.49 -30.05 2.83
C SER A 210 -23.12 -28.76 3.34
N VAL A 211 -24.41 -28.64 3.10
CA VAL A 211 -25.17 -27.45 3.51
C VAL A 211 -26.28 -27.93 4.45
N THR A 212 -26.39 -27.27 5.60
CA THR A 212 -27.49 -27.45 6.55
C THR A 212 -28.29 -26.16 6.60
N ASP A 213 -29.62 -26.28 6.45
CA ASP A 213 -30.55 -25.15 6.65
C ASP A 213 -31.20 -25.28 8.03
N GLU A 214 -30.88 -24.33 8.91
CA GLU A 214 -31.36 -24.30 10.30
C GLU A 214 -32.43 -23.22 10.53
N GLY A 215 -33.18 -22.86 9.51
CA GLY A 215 -34.26 -21.88 9.61
C GLY A 215 -33.77 -20.43 9.47
N ASP A 216 -33.09 -19.90 10.46
CA ASP A 216 -32.52 -18.56 10.46
C ASP A 216 -31.10 -18.50 9.83
N LYS A 217 -30.45 -19.65 9.70
CA LYS A 217 -29.09 -19.78 9.15
C LYS A 217 -28.97 -20.84 8.07
N VAL A 218 -28.03 -20.62 7.18
CA VAL A 218 -27.50 -21.65 6.29
C VAL A 218 -26.05 -21.88 6.66
N ILE A 219 -25.69 -23.13 6.96
CA ILE A 219 -24.33 -23.48 7.37
C ILE A 219 -23.68 -24.30 6.27
N VAL A 220 -22.55 -23.83 5.78
CA VAL A 220 -21.69 -24.60 4.88
C VAL A 220 -20.65 -25.32 5.71
N HIS A 221 -20.64 -26.64 5.64
CA HIS A 221 -19.68 -27.50 6.32
C HIS A 221 -18.63 -28.00 5.33
N GLY A 222 -17.37 -27.93 5.74
CA GLY A 222 -16.24 -28.54 5.03
C GLY A 222 -15.38 -29.33 5.99
N ASN A 223 -14.22 -29.80 5.51
CA ASN A 223 -13.30 -30.55 6.35
C ASN A 223 -12.63 -29.64 7.39
N GLY A 224 -13.15 -29.67 8.61
CA GLY A 224 -12.62 -28.90 9.75
C GLY A 224 -13.01 -27.43 9.75
N PHE A 225 -14.00 -27.02 8.98
CA PHE A 225 -14.55 -25.68 9.02
C PHE A 225 -16.08 -25.66 8.91
N GLU A 226 -16.67 -24.61 9.47
CA GLU A 226 -18.09 -24.28 9.34
C GLU A 226 -18.23 -22.80 9.02
N ILE A 227 -19.09 -22.47 8.05
CA ILE A 227 -19.37 -21.09 7.66
C ILE A 227 -20.89 -20.87 7.73
N PRO A 228 -21.39 -20.37 8.88
CA PRO A 228 -22.78 -20.01 9.00
C PRO A 228 -23.07 -18.66 8.34
N PHE A 229 -24.14 -18.62 7.54
CA PHE A 229 -24.72 -17.41 6.97
C PHE A 229 -26.05 -17.11 7.66
N ASP A 230 -26.15 -15.95 8.25
CA ASP A 230 -27.39 -15.43 8.81
C ASP A 230 -28.34 -15.02 7.69
N LYS A 231 -29.55 -15.59 7.64
CA LYS A 231 -30.49 -15.33 6.55
C LYS A 231 -31.15 -13.96 6.63
N GLU A 232 -31.18 -13.33 7.79
CA GLU A 232 -31.74 -12.00 7.94
C GLU A 232 -30.78 -10.95 7.38
N THR A 233 -29.51 -11.05 7.68
CA THR A 233 -28.49 -10.09 7.25
C THR A 233 -27.78 -10.47 5.98
N GLY A 234 -27.73 -11.74 5.62
CA GLY A 234 -26.92 -12.27 4.51
C GLY A 234 -25.42 -12.32 4.79
N LEU A 235 -25.02 -12.16 6.03
CA LEU A 235 -23.61 -12.11 6.44
C LEU A 235 -23.16 -13.44 7.04
N ILE A 236 -21.87 -13.71 6.92
CA ILE A 236 -21.22 -14.77 7.70
C ILE A 236 -21.24 -14.36 9.18
N VAL A 237 -21.53 -15.31 10.05
CA VAL A 237 -21.52 -15.12 11.50
C VAL A 237 -20.80 -16.30 12.17
N ASN A 238 -19.77 -16.01 12.97
CA ASN A 238 -19.01 -17.00 13.72
C ASN A 238 -18.48 -18.16 12.86
N ALA A 239 -17.85 -17.87 11.73
CA ALA A 239 -17.21 -18.93 10.97
C ALA A 239 -16.02 -19.52 11.73
N THR A 240 -15.93 -20.85 11.73
CA THR A 240 -14.92 -21.59 12.51
C THR A 240 -14.02 -22.43 11.63
N VAL A 241 -12.77 -22.60 12.10
CA VAL A 241 -11.82 -23.60 11.61
C VAL A 241 -11.24 -24.34 12.79
N GLY A 242 -11.33 -25.68 12.80
CA GLY A 242 -10.88 -26.48 13.92
C GLY A 242 -11.61 -26.17 15.24
N GLY A 243 -12.82 -25.60 15.18
CA GLY A 243 -13.61 -25.19 16.34
C GLY A 243 -13.29 -23.79 16.85
N GLU A 244 -12.29 -23.10 16.29
CA GLU A 244 -11.95 -21.71 16.65
C GLU A 244 -12.65 -20.72 15.70
N VAL A 245 -13.23 -19.66 16.23
CA VAL A 245 -13.87 -18.61 15.45
C VAL A 245 -12.81 -17.78 14.74
N ILE A 246 -12.83 -17.76 13.40
CA ILE A 246 -11.91 -17.00 12.55
C ILE A 246 -12.56 -15.77 11.91
N ILE A 247 -13.90 -15.78 11.78
CA ILE A 247 -14.68 -14.64 11.31
C ILE A 247 -15.88 -14.50 12.25
N GLU A 248 -15.95 -13.43 13.00
CA GLU A 248 -17.10 -13.15 13.87
C GLU A 248 -18.32 -12.70 13.08
N LYS A 249 -18.12 -11.78 12.12
CA LYS A 249 -19.18 -11.23 11.26
C LYS A 249 -18.61 -10.62 9.99
N GLY A 250 -19.33 -10.75 8.89
CA GLY A 250 -19.00 -10.11 7.61
C GLY A 250 -18.92 -11.08 6.43
N PRO A 251 -18.28 -10.74 5.32
CA PRO A 251 -17.84 -9.38 4.98
C PRO A 251 -19.01 -8.47 4.61
N PHE A 252 -18.83 -7.17 4.84
CA PHE A 252 -19.75 -6.14 4.34
C PHE A 252 -18.97 -4.96 3.75
N LEU A 253 -19.57 -4.27 2.79
CA LEU A 253 -18.96 -3.10 2.19
C LEU A 253 -18.95 -1.95 3.20
N ASN A 254 -17.76 -1.50 3.56
CA ASN A 254 -17.58 -0.32 4.38
C ASN A 254 -16.95 0.79 3.52
N LEU A 255 -17.73 1.83 3.25
CA LEU A 255 -17.26 3.03 2.59
C LEU A 255 -17.00 4.11 3.63
N TYR A 256 -15.76 4.52 3.74
CA TYR A 256 -15.36 5.59 4.63
C TYR A 256 -14.69 6.70 3.84
N VAL A 257 -15.28 7.88 3.86
CA VAL A 257 -14.68 9.08 3.26
C VAL A 257 -14.16 9.96 4.39
N ASN A 258 -12.85 10.07 4.48
CA ASN A 258 -12.22 10.95 5.46
C ASN A 258 -11.93 12.31 4.83
N LEU A 259 -12.72 13.31 5.19
CA LEU A 259 -12.59 14.69 4.72
C LEU A 259 -11.84 15.54 5.76
N ASN A 260 -10.64 15.12 6.13
CA ASN A 260 -9.81 15.76 7.18
C ASN A 260 -9.52 17.24 6.97
N HIS A 261 -9.67 17.74 5.76
CA HIS A 261 -9.47 19.16 5.43
C HIS A 261 -10.66 20.05 5.79
N LEU A 262 -11.80 19.46 6.11
CA LEU A 262 -12.97 20.19 6.55
C LEU A 262 -13.02 20.17 8.07
N THR A 263 -13.01 21.31 8.73
CA THR A 263 -13.04 21.42 10.18
C THR A 263 -14.45 21.51 10.75
N GLY A 264 -14.68 20.86 11.90
CA GLY A 264 -15.89 21.01 12.70
C GLY A 264 -17.06 20.07 12.38
N ALA A 265 -18.27 20.45 12.85
CA ALA A 265 -19.47 19.63 12.79
C ALA A 265 -19.98 19.36 11.35
N GLU A 266 -19.65 20.23 10.41
CA GLU A 266 -20.04 20.10 9.01
C GLU A 266 -19.36 18.91 8.33
N VAL A 267 -18.11 18.65 8.63
CA VAL A 267 -17.38 17.48 8.13
C VAL A 267 -18.03 16.18 8.54
N ARG A 268 -18.41 16.09 9.80
CA ARG A 268 -19.04 14.89 10.33
C ARG A 268 -20.40 14.63 9.69
N LYS A 269 -21.16 15.68 9.37
CA LYS A 269 -22.42 15.56 8.63
C LYS A 269 -22.19 15.10 7.19
N THR A 270 -21.18 15.63 6.52
CA THR A 270 -20.90 15.29 5.12
C THR A 270 -20.25 13.91 5.00
N ALA A 271 -19.35 13.56 5.92
CA ALA A 271 -18.73 12.24 5.97
C ALA A 271 -19.76 11.12 6.23
N ASN A 272 -20.75 11.37 7.09
CA ASN A 272 -21.80 10.40 7.38
C ASN A 272 -22.69 10.06 6.18
N HIS A 273 -22.72 10.88 5.13
CA HIS A 273 -23.45 10.55 3.91
C HIS A 273 -22.75 9.44 3.07
N PHE A 274 -21.47 9.26 3.25
CA PHE A 274 -20.67 8.30 2.47
C PHE A 274 -20.09 7.17 3.32
N ALA A 275 -20.19 7.28 4.64
CA ALA A 275 -19.76 6.20 5.53
C ALA A 275 -20.87 5.16 5.63
N THR A 276 -20.54 3.92 5.32
CA THR A 276 -21.40 2.77 5.61
C THR A 276 -20.84 2.03 6.83
N SER A 277 -21.75 1.48 7.64
CA SER A 277 -21.40 0.61 8.75
C SER A 277 -22.26 -0.66 8.66
N ASP A 278 -22.00 -1.62 9.53
CA ASP A 278 -22.84 -2.81 9.63
C ASP A 278 -24.31 -2.48 9.99
N ILE A 279 -24.54 -1.33 10.62
CA ILE A 279 -25.88 -0.82 10.94
C ILE A 279 -26.63 -0.43 9.67
N ASP A 280 -25.91 0.05 8.65
CA ASP A 280 -26.49 0.47 7.38
C ASP A 280 -26.66 -0.68 6.38
N TRP A 281 -26.10 -1.85 6.72
CA TRP A 281 -26.21 -3.03 5.88
C TRP A 281 -27.64 -3.55 5.82
N LYS A 282 -28.19 -3.61 4.62
CA LYS A 282 -29.53 -4.15 4.35
C LYS A 282 -29.46 -5.19 3.28
N LYS A 283 -29.76 -6.42 3.64
CA LYS A 283 -29.89 -7.52 2.68
C LYS A 283 -31.01 -7.21 1.68
N LYS A 284 -30.73 -7.37 0.41
CA LYS A 284 -31.72 -7.27 -0.67
C LYS A 284 -32.36 -8.63 -0.98
N SER A 285 -31.54 -9.67 -1.07
CA SER A 285 -31.93 -11.06 -1.29
C SER A 285 -30.91 -11.98 -0.63
N PHE A 286 -31.29 -13.22 -0.36
CA PHE A 286 -30.40 -14.27 0.09
C PHE A 286 -30.87 -15.57 -0.57
N ASP A 287 -30.05 -16.09 -1.45
CA ASP A 287 -30.28 -17.34 -2.15
C ASP A 287 -29.00 -18.16 -2.07
N TYR A 288 -29.13 -19.47 -2.07
CA TYR A 288 -27.96 -20.37 -2.15
C TYR A 288 -28.28 -21.57 -3.02
N SER A 289 -27.26 -22.15 -3.61
CA SER A 289 -27.36 -23.39 -4.34
C SER A 289 -26.12 -24.25 -4.11
N GLN A 290 -26.32 -25.53 -3.89
CA GLN A 290 -25.23 -26.47 -3.82
C GLN A 290 -24.93 -26.99 -5.24
N GLN A 291 -23.66 -26.85 -5.62
CA GLN A 291 -23.15 -27.34 -6.90
C GLN A 291 -22.15 -28.47 -6.67
N LYS A 292 -21.75 -29.15 -7.75
CA LYS A 292 -20.79 -30.25 -7.68
C LYS A 292 -19.47 -29.86 -7.01
N ASP A 293 -19.02 -28.62 -7.22
CA ASP A 293 -17.71 -28.13 -6.83
C ASP A 293 -17.76 -27.01 -5.78
N GLY A 294 -18.94 -26.70 -5.21
CA GLY A 294 -19.09 -25.65 -4.25
C GLY A 294 -20.52 -25.32 -3.81
N VAL A 295 -20.64 -24.29 -3.00
CA VAL A 295 -21.90 -23.67 -2.62
C VAL A 295 -21.84 -22.21 -3.07
N CYS A 296 -22.85 -21.76 -3.78
CA CYS A 296 -23.00 -20.39 -4.26
C CYS A 296 -24.18 -19.71 -3.61
#